data_5f00629d179ad3f09b0ba983b3758e5d
#
_entry.id   5f00629d179ad3f09b0ba983b3758e5d
#
_cell.length_a   1.000
_cell.length_b   1.000
_cell.length_c   1.000
_cell.angle_alpha   90.00
_cell.angle_beta   90.00
_cell.angle_gamma   90.00
#
_symmetry.space_group_name_H-M   'P 1'
#
loop_
_entity.id
_entity.type
_entity.pdbx_description
1 polymer ?
#
loop_
_entity_poly.entity_id
_entity_poly.type
_entity_poly.pdbx_seq_one_letter_code
_entity_poly.pdbx_strand_id
1 'polypeptide(L)'
;MKAARTDAQATLAALRETLRQRELEAARHQAAERAAHAAAELRRRQFSDAVGRVTALPPHARADLQPARPAPEPLQRQRDEQAALREALSDEVDVESLLLTDDGLSFRRPGVSQDVLNRLRLGHWARQAQIDLHGLRRDEAREQLAAFVRDCTRRGQRCLRVVHAKGHGSPGREPVLKAQVQRWLAQCEEVLAFTQARGPEGGAGALIVLLAGSGPRSARA
;
A
#
# COMPACT_ATOMS: atom_id res chain seq x y z
N MET A 1 18.85 -34.11 -49.09
CA MET A 1 19.36 -32.76 -49.36
C MET A 1 18.35 -31.80 -50.03
N LYS A 2 17.27 -32.26 -50.70
CA LYS A 2 16.25 -31.38 -51.30
C LYS A 2 15.29 -30.72 -50.26
N ALA A 3 14.92 -31.42 -49.16
CA ALA A 3 14.00 -30.90 -48.14
C ALA A 3 14.56 -29.68 -47.39
N ALA A 4 15.83 -29.69 -46.97
CA ALA A 4 16.46 -28.58 -46.26
C ALA A 4 16.58 -27.26 -47.09
N ARG A 5 16.60 -27.37 -48.45
CA ARG A 5 16.61 -26.21 -49.33
C ARG A 5 15.24 -25.57 -49.47
N THR A 6 14.18 -26.32 -49.44
CA THR A 6 12.79 -25.82 -49.48
C THR A 6 12.42 -25.09 -48.18
N ASP A 7 12.84 -25.58 -47.01
CA ASP A 7 12.62 -24.91 -45.71
C ASP A 7 13.37 -23.57 -45.62
N ALA A 8 14.62 -23.53 -46.09
CA ALA A 8 15.38 -22.27 -46.10
C ALA A 8 14.78 -21.21 -47.04
N GLN A 9 14.19 -21.64 -48.16
CA GLN A 9 13.49 -20.74 -49.10
C GLN A 9 12.19 -20.22 -48.50
N ALA A 10 11.45 -21.05 -47.80
CA ALA A 10 10.21 -20.65 -47.08
C ALA A 10 10.48 -19.65 -45.98
N THR A 11 11.53 -19.86 -45.17
CA THR A 11 11.93 -18.93 -44.09
C THR A 11 12.40 -17.59 -44.66
N LEU A 12 13.15 -17.57 -45.78
CA LEU A 12 13.54 -16.35 -46.47
C LEU A 12 12.36 -15.58 -47.05
N ALA A 13 11.37 -16.27 -47.58
CA ALA A 13 10.15 -15.66 -48.10
C ALA A 13 9.33 -15.01 -46.95
N ALA A 14 9.18 -15.70 -45.84
CA ALA A 14 8.51 -15.19 -44.65
C ALA A 14 9.23 -13.94 -44.08
N LEU A 15 10.57 -13.98 -44.03
CA LEU A 15 11.37 -12.83 -43.57
C LEU A 15 11.22 -11.61 -44.47
N ARG A 16 11.20 -11.83 -45.79
CA ARG A 16 10.97 -10.75 -46.78
C ARG A 16 9.59 -10.15 -46.63
N GLU A 17 8.59 -10.95 -46.35
CA GLU A 17 7.23 -10.46 -46.12
C GLU A 17 7.11 -9.65 -44.85
N THR A 18 7.74 -10.08 -43.76
CA THR A 18 7.76 -9.32 -42.52
C THR A 18 8.51 -7.99 -42.63
N LEU A 19 9.61 -7.95 -43.40
CA LEU A 19 10.32 -6.71 -43.67
C LEU A 19 9.47 -5.75 -44.53
N ARG A 20 8.78 -6.27 -45.51
CA ARG A 20 7.88 -5.48 -46.36
C ARG A 20 6.71 -4.89 -45.58
N GLN A 21 6.15 -5.66 -44.66
CA GLN A 21 5.08 -5.18 -43.77
C GLN A 21 5.59 -4.07 -42.86
N ARG A 22 6.76 -4.23 -42.25
CA ARG A 22 7.39 -3.18 -41.40
C ARG A 22 7.69 -1.90 -42.21
N GLU A 23 8.17 -2.01 -43.44
CA GLU A 23 8.40 -0.85 -44.30
C GLU A 23 7.09 -0.14 -44.62
N LEU A 24 6.01 -0.89 -44.92
CA LEU A 24 4.68 -0.32 -45.14
C LEU A 24 4.10 0.37 -43.90
N GLU A 25 4.26 -0.22 -42.73
CA GLU A 25 3.84 0.38 -41.47
C GLU A 25 4.64 1.64 -41.15
N ALA A 26 5.96 1.63 -41.34
CA ALA A 26 6.81 2.79 -41.15
C ALA A 26 6.45 3.92 -42.13
N ALA A 27 6.18 3.58 -43.40
CA ALA A 27 5.74 4.56 -44.40
C ALA A 27 4.37 5.15 -44.04
N ARG A 28 3.42 4.34 -43.56
CA ARG A 28 2.11 4.82 -43.06
C ARG A 28 2.25 5.75 -41.85
N HIS A 29 3.10 5.40 -40.89
CA HIS A 29 3.37 6.22 -39.72
C HIS A 29 3.98 7.59 -40.13
N GLN A 30 4.98 7.58 -40.99
CA GLN A 30 5.57 8.82 -41.53
C GLN A 30 4.57 9.67 -42.32
N ALA A 31 3.70 9.04 -43.11
CA ALA A 31 2.65 9.76 -43.81
C ALA A 31 1.62 10.40 -42.86
N ALA A 32 1.25 9.67 -41.83
CA ALA A 32 0.36 10.19 -40.79
C ALA A 32 0.98 11.38 -40.03
N GLU A 33 2.24 11.29 -39.65
CA GLU A 33 2.97 12.40 -39.01
C GLU A 33 3.06 13.65 -39.90
N ARG A 34 3.38 13.46 -41.17
CA ARG A 34 3.41 14.57 -42.14
C ARG A 34 2.04 15.22 -42.31
N ALA A 35 0.99 14.40 -42.37
CA ALA A 35 -0.37 14.90 -42.47
C ALA A 35 -0.79 15.67 -41.20
N ALA A 36 -0.45 15.17 -40.01
CA ALA A 36 -0.71 15.86 -38.74
C ALA A 36 0.05 17.21 -38.66
N HIS A 37 1.30 17.23 -39.10
CA HIS A 37 2.11 18.47 -39.16
C HIS A 37 1.52 19.50 -40.10
N ALA A 38 1.14 19.07 -41.29
CA ALA A 38 0.49 19.93 -42.31
C ALA A 38 -0.86 20.49 -41.79
N ALA A 39 -1.65 19.65 -41.13
CA ALA A 39 -2.91 20.08 -40.52
C ALA A 39 -2.69 21.10 -39.40
N ALA A 40 -1.65 20.92 -38.59
CA ALA A 40 -1.29 21.87 -37.52
C ALA A 40 -0.83 23.23 -38.10
N GLU A 41 -0.06 23.21 -39.15
CA GLU A 41 0.37 24.43 -39.87
C GLU A 41 -0.83 25.16 -40.48
N LEU A 42 -1.74 24.45 -41.11
CA LEU A 42 -2.95 25.02 -41.69
C LEU A 42 -3.81 25.70 -40.60
N ARG A 43 -4.00 25.07 -39.45
CA ARG A 43 -4.72 25.66 -38.31
C ARG A 43 -4.02 26.92 -37.79
N ARG A 44 -2.69 26.92 -37.71
CA ARG A 44 -1.90 28.10 -37.35
C ARG A 44 -2.11 29.26 -38.29
N ARG A 45 -2.08 28.99 -39.60
CA ARG A 45 -2.33 30.03 -40.65
C ARG A 45 -3.75 30.56 -40.57
N GLN A 46 -4.73 29.67 -40.49
CA GLN A 46 -6.13 30.07 -40.33
C GLN A 46 -6.34 30.94 -39.10
N PHE A 47 -5.71 30.60 -37.97
CA PHE A 47 -5.76 31.43 -36.78
C PHE A 47 -5.08 32.78 -36.97
N SER A 48 -3.89 32.80 -37.56
CA SER A 48 -3.16 34.03 -37.86
C SER A 48 -3.95 34.96 -38.76
N ASP A 49 -4.59 34.39 -39.79
CA ASP A 49 -5.39 35.14 -40.74
C ASP A 49 -6.69 35.68 -40.15
N ALA A 50 -7.31 34.90 -39.26
CA ALA A 50 -8.55 35.32 -38.57
C ALA A 50 -8.30 36.38 -37.51
N VAL A 51 -7.17 36.36 -36.81
CA VAL A 51 -6.83 37.31 -35.74
C VAL A 51 -6.22 38.62 -36.32
N GLY A 52 -5.65 38.58 -37.52
CA GLY A 52 -5.01 39.73 -38.13
C GLY A 52 -3.71 40.18 -37.40
N ARG A 53 -3.30 41.42 -37.64
CA ARG A 53 -2.11 41.96 -36.97
C ARG A 53 -2.33 42.13 -35.49
N VAL A 54 -1.71 41.32 -34.67
CA VAL A 54 -1.70 41.47 -33.20
C VAL A 54 -0.55 42.36 -32.78
N THR A 55 -0.89 43.38 -32.00
CA THR A 55 0.11 44.22 -31.33
C THR A 55 0.40 43.58 -29.98
N ALA A 56 1.69 43.28 -29.74
CA ALA A 56 2.11 42.76 -28.44
C ALA A 56 1.73 43.77 -27.35
N LEU A 57 1.09 43.28 -26.29
CA LEU A 57 0.81 44.09 -25.11
C LEU A 57 2.13 44.60 -24.51
N PRO A 58 2.20 45.89 -24.13
CA PRO A 58 3.38 46.40 -23.45
C PRO A 58 3.66 45.59 -22.17
N PRO A 59 4.93 45.39 -21.79
CA PRO A 59 5.25 44.72 -20.56
C PRO A 59 4.57 45.45 -19.39
N HIS A 60 3.66 44.77 -18.71
CA HIS A 60 3.00 45.33 -17.53
C HIS A 60 3.79 44.88 -16.27
N ALA A 61 4.05 45.84 -15.40
CA ALA A 61 4.67 45.62 -14.10
C ALA A 61 3.70 44.98 -13.06
N ARG A 62 2.81 44.08 -13.52
CA ARG A 62 1.97 43.33 -12.59
C ARG A 62 2.79 42.16 -12.05
N ALA A 63 2.84 42.05 -10.73
CA ALA A 63 3.46 40.88 -10.08
C ALA A 63 2.72 39.62 -10.56
N ASP A 64 3.47 38.68 -11.10
CA ASP A 64 2.95 37.36 -11.44
C ASP A 64 2.77 36.59 -10.13
N LEU A 65 1.59 36.71 -9.54
CA LEU A 65 1.20 35.99 -8.32
C LEU A 65 0.91 34.52 -8.67
N GLN A 66 1.92 33.80 -9.12
CA GLN A 66 1.81 32.35 -9.21
C GLN A 66 1.77 31.79 -7.77
N PRO A 67 0.72 31.08 -7.40
CA PRO A 67 0.71 30.39 -6.11
C PRO A 67 1.94 29.47 -6.04
N ALA A 68 2.61 29.49 -4.89
CA ALA A 68 3.75 28.60 -4.66
C ALA A 68 3.35 27.17 -5.05
N ARG A 69 4.18 26.51 -5.87
CA ARG A 69 3.93 25.13 -6.25
C ARG A 69 3.82 24.29 -4.97
N PRO A 70 2.79 23.48 -4.79
CA PRO A 70 2.70 22.58 -3.64
C PRO A 70 3.98 21.74 -3.56
N ALA A 71 4.44 21.48 -2.35
CA ALA A 71 5.60 20.63 -2.13
C ALA A 71 5.38 19.28 -2.80
N PRO A 72 6.42 18.68 -3.43
CA PRO A 72 6.27 17.37 -4.07
C PRO A 72 5.90 16.34 -3.01
N GLU A 73 4.73 15.74 -3.16
CA GLU A 73 4.31 14.63 -2.32
C GLU A 73 4.97 13.33 -2.82
N PRO A 74 5.61 12.55 -1.96
CA PRO A 74 6.29 11.31 -2.36
C PRO A 74 5.29 10.16 -2.53
N LEU A 75 4.36 10.29 -3.50
CA LEU A 75 3.28 9.33 -3.75
C LEU A 75 3.79 7.92 -4.06
N GLN A 76 4.92 7.79 -4.75
CA GLN A 76 5.53 6.49 -5.03
C GLN A 76 5.99 5.82 -3.75
N ARG A 77 6.71 6.54 -2.90
CA ARG A 77 7.14 6.05 -1.60
C ARG A 77 5.97 5.61 -0.72
N GLN A 78 4.88 6.38 -0.72
CA GLN A 78 3.66 6.01 0.03
C GLN A 78 3.03 4.72 -0.51
N ARG A 79 3.02 4.51 -1.83
CA ARG A 79 2.54 3.27 -2.45
C ARG A 79 3.43 2.08 -2.13
N ASP A 80 4.74 2.26 -2.17
CA ASP A 80 5.71 1.22 -1.84
C ASP A 80 5.63 0.85 -0.35
N GLU A 81 5.47 1.82 0.54
CA GLU A 81 5.24 1.58 1.97
C GLU A 81 3.91 0.84 2.23
N GLN A 82 2.85 1.17 1.47
CA GLN A 82 1.57 0.46 1.55
C GLN A 82 1.67 -0.97 1.00
N ALA A 83 2.40 -1.18 -0.10
CA ALA A 83 2.62 -2.50 -0.68
C ALA A 83 3.42 -3.39 0.27
N ALA A 84 4.52 -2.87 0.84
CA ALA A 84 5.32 -3.59 1.83
C ALA A 84 4.51 -3.98 3.08
N LEU A 85 3.59 -3.12 3.52
CA LEU A 85 2.69 -3.43 4.63
C LEU A 85 1.67 -4.52 4.31
N ARG A 86 1.13 -4.51 3.09
CA ARG A 86 0.21 -5.58 2.65
C ARG A 86 0.91 -6.93 2.61
N GLU A 87 2.16 -6.94 2.17
CA GLU A 87 3.00 -8.13 2.12
C GLU A 87 3.39 -8.62 3.53
N ALA A 88 3.75 -7.70 4.43
CA ALA A 88 4.11 -8.01 5.80
C ALA A 88 2.94 -8.57 6.65
N LEU A 89 1.69 -8.27 6.28
CA LEU A 89 0.48 -8.79 6.93
C LEU A 89 -0.16 -9.92 6.11
N SER A 90 0.64 -10.86 5.63
CA SER A 90 0.17 -12.03 4.89
C SER A 90 -0.71 -12.93 5.76
N ASP A 91 -1.75 -13.50 5.15
CA ASP A 91 -2.63 -14.46 5.83
C ASP A 91 -2.05 -15.89 5.83
N GLU A 92 -0.94 -16.10 5.15
CA GLU A 92 -0.31 -17.42 4.94
C GLU A 92 0.62 -17.85 6.08
N VAL A 93 0.96 -16.95 7.00
CA VAL A 93 1.83 -17.29 8.12
C VAL A 93 1.04 -18.05 9.18
N ASP A 94 1.47 -19.27 9.48
CA ASP A 94 0.94 -20.06 10.60
C ASP A 94 1.39 -19.45 11.92
N VAL A 95 0.51 -18.63 12.50
CA VAL A 95 0.74 -17.92 13.76
C VAL A 95 0.34 -18.76 14.97
N GLU A 96 -0.34 -19.91 14.79
CA GLU A 96 -0.72 -20.77 15.91
C GLU A 96 0.50 -21.27 16.68
N SER A 97 1.61 -21.51 15.98
CA SER A 97 2.91 -21.83 16.62
C SER A 97 3.54 -20.64 17.37
N LEU A 98 3.15 -19.39 17.04
CA LEU A 98 3.65 -18.16 17.67
C LEU A 98 2.76 -17.67 18.82
N LEU A 99 1.51 -18.13 18.89
CA LEU A 99 0.60 -17.84 19.99
C LEU A 99 0.97 -18.72 21.20
N LEU A 100 2.03 -18.33 21.84
CA LEU A 100 2.50 -18.98 23.09
C LEU A 100 1.55 -18.63 24.20
N THR A 101 0.85 -19.66 24.72
CA THR A 101 0.19 -19.69 26.03
C THR A 101 -1.29 -19.27 26.10
N ASP A 102 -2.00 -19.93 27.02
CA ASP A 102 -3.35 -19.64 27.49
C ASP A 102 -4.44 -19.59 26.41
N ASP A 103 -4.66 -20.70 25.72
CA ASP A 103 -5.77 -20.89 24.75
C ASP A 103 -5.86 -19.80 23.64
N GLY A 104 -4.71 -19.30 23.16
CA GLY A 104 -4.66 -18.27 22.11
C GLY A 104 -5.11 -16.87 22.57
N LEU A 105 -5.12 -16.59 23.86
CA LEU A 105 -5.56 -15.31 24.43
C LEU A 105 -4.45 -14.26 24.49
N SER A 106 -3.20 -14.64 24.33
CA SER A 106 -2.06 -13.73 24.41
C SER A 106 -0.90 -14.13 23.50
N PHE A 107 -0.10 -13.16 23.16
CA PHE A 107 1.12 -13.28 22.35
C PHE A 107 2.26 -12.52 23.01
N ARG A 108 3.45 -13.06 22.85
CA ARG A 108 4.70 -12.45 23.29
C ARG A 108 5.80 -12.75 22.30
N ARG A 109 6.43 -11.72 21.80
CA ARG A 109 7.58 -11.87 20.86
C ARG A 109 8.77 -12.56 21.58
N PRO A 110 9.53 -13.42 20.90
CA PRO A 110 10.77 -13.95 21.45
C PRO A 110 11.70 -12.82 21.95
N GLY A 111 12.26 -12.99 23.15
CA GLY A 111 13.06 -11.95 23.81
C GLY A 111 12.30 -10.98 24.73
N VAL A 112 10.99 -11.00 24.71
CA VAL A 112 10.16 -10.26 25.69
C VAL A 112 9.89 -11.17 26.88
N SER A 113 10.14 -10.67 28.11
CA SER A 113 9.95 -11.48 29.32
C SER A 113 8.48 -11.73 29.63
N GLN A 114 8.17 -12.83 30.30
CA GLN A 114 6.82 -13.15 30.79
C GLN A 114 6.26 -12.07 31.73
N ASP A 115 7.13 -11.40 32.44
CA ASP A 115 6.79 -10.29 33.36
C ASP A 115 6.15 -9.13 32.62
N VAL A 116 6.62 -8.81 31.41
CA VAL A 116 6.02 -7.77 30.55
C VAL A 116 4.58 -8.15 30.21
N LEU A 117 4.34 -9.40 29.82
CA LEU A 117 2.99 -9.86 29.50
C LEU A 117 2.07 -9.80 30.73
N ASN A 118 2.57 -10.21 31.90
CA ASN A 118 1.82 -10.15 33.15
C ASN A 118 1.48 -8.70 33.53
N ARG A 119 2.42 -7.78 33.40
CA ARG A 119 2.18 -6.34 33.60
C ARG A 119 1.18 -5.77 32.61
N LEU A 120 1.21 -6.23 31.35
CA LEU A 120 0.24 -5.82 30.33
C LEU A 120 -1.18 -6.28 30.72
N ARG A 121 -1.33 -7.52 31.17
CA ARG A 121 -2.58 -8.07 31.71
C ARG A 121 -3.09 -7.30 32.93
N LEU A 122 -2.17 -6.83 33.76
CA LEU A 122 -2.49 -6.05 34.97
C LEU A 122 -2.85 -4.58 34.63
N GLY A 123 -2.69 -4.15 33.39
CA GLY A 123 -2.96 -2.77 32.98
C GLY A 123 -1.91 -1.77 33.48
N HIS A 124 -0.67 -2.20 33.62
CA HIS A 124 0.43 -1.36 34.10
C HIS A 124 0.69 -0.14 33.18
N TRP A 125 0.42 -0.27 31.90
CA TRP A 125 0.57 0.82 30.94
C TRP A 125 -0.77 1.51 30.66
N ALA A 126 -0.78 2.83 30.75
CA ALA A 126 -1.93 3.63 30.34
C ALA A 126 -2.17 3.46 28.84
N ARG A 127 -3.44 3.28 28.46
CA ARG A 127 -3.86 3.21 27.05
C ARG A 127 -3.72 4.57 26.41
N GLN A 128 -2.97 4.66 25.31
CA GLN A 128 -2.66 5.92 24.63
C GLN A 128 -3.48 6.12 23.36
N ALA A 129 -3.94 5.01 22.75
CA ALA A 129 -4.81 5.07 21.59
C ALA A 129 -5.71 3.84 21.49
N GLN A 130 -6.78 3.95 20.71
CA GLN A 130 -7.65 2.82 20.42
C GLN A 130 -8.16 2.87 18.98
N ILE A 131 -8.43 1.69 18.44
CA ILE A 131 -9.11 1.50 17.16
C ILE A 131 -10.27 0.53 17.33
N ASP A 132 -11.34 0.76 16.56
CA ASP A 132 -12.48 -0.13 16.51
C ASP A 132 -12.64 -0.67 15.08
N LEU A 133 -12.52 -1.99 14.95
CA LEU A 133 -12.60 -2.71 13.68
C LEU A 133 -13.93 -3.47 13.54
N HIS A 134 -14.87 -3.31 14.48
CA HIS A 134 -16.13 -4.03 14.42
C HIS A 134 -16.93 -3.64 13.16
N GLY A 135 -17.58 -4.60 12.55
CA GLY A 135 -18.39 -4.37 11.35
C GLY A 135 -17.60 -4.16 10.07
N LEU A 136 -16.28 -4.06 10.11
CA LEU A 136 -15.45 -3.93 8.92
C LEU A 136 -15.28 -5.28 8.21
N ARG A 137 -15.09 -5.22 6.89
CA ARG A 137 -14.65 -6.36 6.11
C ARG A 137 -13.17 -6.66 6.39
N ARG A 138 -12.76 -7.89 6.13
CA ARG A 138 -11.40 -8.37 6.40
C ARG A 138 -10.31 -7.44 5.84
N ASP A 139 -10.41 -7.08 4.58
CA ASP A 139 -9.39 -6.26 3.91
C ASP A 139 -9.36 -4.82 4.48
N GLU A 140 -10.54 -4.24 4.72
CA GLU A 140 -10.66 -2.92 5.34
C GLU A 140 -10.10 -2.90 6.77
N ALA A 141 -10.42 -3.92 7.57
CA ALA A 141 -9.91 -4.06 8.92
C ALA A 141 -8.38 -4.19 8.95
N ARG A 142 -7.81 -4.96 8.00
CA ARG A 142 -6.37 -5.14 7.83
C ARG A 142 -5.67 -3.82 7.50
N GLU A 143 -6.19 -3.07 6.52
CA GLU A 143 -5.62 -1.79 6.10
C GLU A 143 -5.69 -0.75 7.24
N GLN A 144 -6.83 -0.66 7.92
CA GLN A 144 -7.01 0.26 9.04
C GLN A 144 -6.10 -0.09 10.23
N LEU A 145 -5.98 -1.38 10.56
CA LEU A 145 -5.08 -1.82 11.62
C LEU A 145 -3.62 -1.48 11.31
N ALA A 146 -3.19 -1.76 10.09
CA ALA A 146 -1.82 -1.47 9.65
C ALA A 146 -1.52 0.04 9.70
N ALA A 147 -2.42 0.87 9.22
CA ALA A 147 -2.30 2.32 9.28
C ALA A 147 -2.24 2.81 10.74
N PHE A 148 -3.11 2.29 11.59
CA PHE A 148 -3.18 2.64 13.00
C PHE A 148 -1.91 2.30 13.78
N VAL A 149 -1.38 1.08 13.62
CA VAL A 149 -0.12 0.66 14.29
C VAL A 149 1.03 1.56 13.87
N ARG A 150 1.16 1.87 12.58
CA ARG A 150 2.17 2.78 12.04
C ARG A 150 2.09 4.18 12.63
N ASP A 151 0.87 4.73 12.68
CA ASP A 151 0.64 6.07 13.23
C ASP A 151 0.97 6.14 14.71
N CYS A 152 0.57 5.14 15.47
CA CYS A 152 0.89 5.03 16.89
C CYS A 152 2.39 4.91 17.12
N THR A 153 3.09 4.10 16.32
CA THR A 153 4.55 3.98 16.39
C THR A 153 5.25 5.30 16.09
N ARG A 154 4.82 6.02 15.05
CA ARG A 154 5.36 7.35 14.71
C ARG A 154 5.14 8.39 15.81
N ARG A 155 4.00 8.30 16.51
CA ARG A 155 3.67 9.19 17.64
C ARG A 155 4.30 8.75 18.97
N GLY A 156 5.06 7.66 18.99
CA GLY A 156 5.66 7.12 20.20
C GLY A 156 4.66 6.50 21.18
N GLN A 157 3.44 6.21 20.75
CA GLN A 157 2.42 5.56 21.55
C GLN A 157 2.73 4.08 21.67
N ARG A 158 2.68 3.54 22.89
CA ARG A 158 3.13 2.18 23.19
C ARG A 158 2.03 1.22 23.61
N CYS A 159 1.00 1.69 24.29
CA CYS A 159 -0.08 0.83 24.77
C CYS A 159 -1.37 1.19 24.03
N LEU A 160 -1.88 0.24 23.24
CA LEU A 160 -3.02 0.43 22.36
C LEU A 160 -4.14 -0.53 22.71
N ARG A 161 -5.38 -0.14 22.39
CA ARG A 161 -6.54 -1.01 22.43
C ARG A 161 -7.07 -1.24 21.02
N VAL A 162 -7.25 -2.51 20.64
CA VAL A 162 -7.82 -2.93 19.35
C VAL A 162 -9.12 -3.68 19.61
N VAL A 163 -10.24 -3.14 19.19
CA VAL A 163 -11.56 -3.76 19.30
C VAL A 163 -11.90 -4.46 17.99
N HIS A 164 -12.20 -5.77 18.04
CA HIS A 164 -12.50 -6.59 16.85
C HIS A 164 -13.89 -7.24 16.89
N ALA A 165 -14.69 -6.95 17.91
CA ALA A 165 -15.98 -7.53 18.24
C ALA A 165 -15.94 -8.97 18.82
N LYS A 166 -17.00 -9.31 19.55
CA LYS A 166 -17.15 -10.62 20.20
C LYS A 166 -17.71 -11.72 19.29
N GLY A 167 -18.06 -11.40 18.03
CA GLY A 167 -18.60 -12.37 17.08
C GLY A 167 -20.09 -12.74 17.29
N HIS A 168 -20.86 -11.94 18.01
CA HIS A 168 -22.25 -12.23 18.32
C HIS A 168 -23.25 -11.99 17.17
N GLY A 169 -22.79 -11.62 15.99
CA GLY A 169 -23.65 -11.22 14.86
C GLY A 169 -24.13 -12.36 13.95
N SER A 170 -23.72 -13.60 14.15
CA SER A 170 -24.18 -14.73 13.32
C SER A 170 -24.21 -16.02 14.14
N PRO A 171 -25.36 -16.68 14.28
CA PRO A 171 -25.42 -18.00 14.93
C PRO A 171 -24.51 -18.99 14.18
N GLY A 172 -23.56 -19.60 14.91
CA GLY A 172 -22.68 -20.66 14.37
C GLY A 172 -21.43 -20.19 13.59
N ARG A 173 -21.11 -18.89 13.55
CA ARG A 173 -19.85 -18.41 12.97
C ARG A 173 -18.87 -17.99 14.05
N GLU A 174 -17.70 -18.61 14.03
CA GLU A 174 -16.53 -18.17 14.81
C GLU A 174 -16.19 -16.71 14.45
N PRO A 175 -15.66 -15.91 15.42
CA PRO A 175 -15.28 -14.53 15.18
C PRO A 175 -14.05 -14.45 14.28
N VAL A 176 -14.29 -14.52 12.96
CA VAL A 176 -13.24 -14.52 11.93
C VAL A 176 -12.24 -13.37 12.12
N LEU A 177 -12.72 -12.18 12.48
CA LEU A 177 -11.87 -11.01 12.72
C LEU A 177 -10.93 -11.17 13.91
N LYS A 178 -11.34 -11.91 14.97
CA LYS A 178 -10.49 -12.12 16.14
C LYS A 178 -9.19 -12.83 15.77
N ALA A 179 -9.30 -13.98 15.12
CA ALA A 179 -8.14 -14.77 14.69
C ALA A 179 -7.24 -13.99 13.69
N GLN A 180 -7.87 -13.26 12.77
CA GLN A 180 -7.15 -12.46 11.77
C GLN A 180 -6.37 -11.30 12.41
N VAL A 181 -7.01 -10.54 13.32
CA VAL A 181 -6.36 -9.43 14.02
C VAL A 181 -5.18 -9.92 14.86
N GLN A 182 -5.31 -11.06 15.53
CA GLN A 182 -4.20 -11.66 16.27
C GLN A 182 -3.04 -12.04 15.35
N ARG A 183 -3.33 -12.67 14.20
CA ARG A 183 -2.32 -13.00 13.18
C ARG A 183 -1.59 -11.76 12.68
N TRP A 184 -2.32 -10.74 12.27
CA TRP A 184 -1.73 -9.52 11.75
C TRP A 184 -0.87 -8.80 12.79
N LEU A 185 -1.33 -8.73 14.05
CA LEU A 185 -0.54 -8.12 15.13
C LEU A 185 0.74 -8.92 15.44
N ALA A 186 0.69 -10.24 15.40
CA ALA A 186 1.87 -11.08 15.64
C ALA A 186 2.95 -10.93 14.54
N GLN A 187 2.53 -10.62 13.30
CA GLN A 187 3.43 -10.36 12.17
C GLN A 187 4.06 -8.96 12.24
N CYS A 188 3.37 -7.95 12.83
CA CYS A 188 3.91 -6.61 12.96
C CYS A 188 5.16 -6.59 13.83
N GLU A 189 6.31 -6.18 13.28
CA GLU A 189 7.58 -6.11 14.01
C GLU A 189 7.54 -5.16 15.21
N GLU A 190 6.73 -4.13 15.15
CA GLU A 190 6.54 -3.14 16.20
C GLU A 190 5.81 -3.70 17.42
N VAL A 191 5.06 -4.79 17.25
CA VAL A 191 4.29 -5.41 18.34
C VAL A 191 5.19 -6.31 19.17
N LEU A 192 5.34 -5.98 20.47
CA LEU A 192 6.10 -6.76 21.43
C LEU A 192 5.25 -7.85 22.08
N ALA A 193 4.02 -7.52 22.45
CA ALA A 193 3.09 -8.42 23.09
C ALA A 193 1.66 -7.92 22.94
N PHE A 194 0.70 -8.82 22.99
CA PHE A 194 -0.70 -8.47 23.19
C PHE A 194 -1.40 -9.47 24.10
N THR A 195 -2.50 -9.05 24.68
CA THR A 195 -3.35 -9.88 25.52
C THR A 195 -4.81 -9.52 25.34
N GLN A 196 -5.72 -10.44 25.61
CA GLN A 196 -7.14 -10.14 25.64
C GLN A 196 -7.43 -9.07 26.70
N ALA A 197 -8.29 -8.12 26.38
CA ALA A 197 -8.72 -7.09 27.31
C ALA A 197 -9.52 -7.68 28.47
N ARG A 198 -9.54 -6.98 29.60
CA ARG A 198 -10.38 -7.36 30.74
C ARG A 198 -11.86 -7.07 30.46
N GLY A 199 -12.77 -7.68 31.23
CA GLY A 199 -14.21 -7.52 31.06
C GLY A 199 -14.67 -6.08 30.84
N PRO A 200 -14.32 -5.12 31.74
CA PRO A 200 -14.68 -3.70 31.59
C PRO A 200 -14.08 -3.01 30.37
N GLU A 201 -13.01 -3.56 29.81
CA GLU A 201 -12.26 -3.01 28.67
C GLU A 201 -12.63 -3.62 27.32
N GLY A 202 -13.68 -4.46 27.28
CA GLY A 202 -14.18 -5.12 26.07
C GLY A 202 -14.07 -6.64 26.10
N GLY A 203 -13.37 -7.22 27.06
CA GLY A 203 -13.26 -8.67 27.26
C GLY A 203 -12.76 -9.39 26.02
N ALA A 204 -13.46 -10.48 25.64
CA ALA A 204 -13.12 -11.29 24.47
C ALA A 204 -13.24 -10.57 23.13
N GLY A 205 -13.79 -9.35 23.08
CA GLY A 205 -13.95 -8.56 21.85
C GLY A 205 -12.84 -7.54 21.62
N ALA A 206 -11.82 -7.47 22.47
CA ALA A 206 -10.74 -6.49 22.36
C ALA A 206 -9.39 -7.07 22.79
N LEU A 207 -8.32 -6.51 22.24
CA LEU A 207 -6.93 -6.80 22.61
C LEU A 207 -6.25 -5.54 23.15
N ILE A 208 -5.38 -5.72 24.14
CA ILE A 208 -4.44 -4.71 24.61
C ILE A 208 -3.08 -5.05 24.02
N VAL A 209 -2.51 -4.12 23.27
CA VAL A 209 -1.30 -4.30 22.46
C VAL A 209 -0.20 -3.42 23.01
N LEU A 210 0.99 -3.97 23.18
CA LEU A 210 2.20 -3.24 23.55
C LEU A 210 3.15 -3.15 22.36
N LEU A 211 3.46 -1.92 21.96
CA LEU A 211 4.44 -1.64 20.91
C LEU A 211 5.85 -1.41 21.47
N ALA A 212 6.83 -1.63 20.63
CA ALA A 212 8.21 -1.25 20.89
C ALA A 212 8.31 0.27 21.07
N GLY A 213 9.21 0.72 21.95
CA GLY A 213 9.49 2.15 22.07
C GLY A 213 10.23 2.68 20.84
N SER A 214 10.01 3.94 20.50
CA SER A 214 10.69 4.66 19.42
C SER A 214 12.16 5.01 19.72
N GLY A 215 12.87 4.18 20.50
CA GLY A 215 14.32 4.31 20.70
C GLY A 215 15.11 3.74 19.52
N PRO A 216 16.36 4.17 19.29
CA PRO A 216 17.21 3.59 18.25
C PRO A 216 17.32 2.09 18.48
N ARG A 217 16.91 1.29 17.48
CA ARG A 217 17.15 -0.16 17.49
C ARG A 217 18.65 -0.39 17.56
N SER A 218 19.15 -0.82 18.72
CA SER A 218 20.48 -1.38 18.75
C SER A 218 20.46 -2.63 17.87
N ALA A 219 21.14 -2.54 16.71
CA ALA A 219 21.43 -3.70 15.90
C ALA A 219 22.16 -4.71 16.82
N ARG A 220 21.48 -5.77 17.20
CA ARG A 220 22.16 -6.93 17.76
C ARG A 220 22.58 -7.79 16.60
N ALA A 221 23.90 -7.84 16.43
CA ALA A 221 24.63 -8.80 15.62
C ALA A 221 24.29 -10.24 16.01
#